data_1a7b99872fd085916d6513a90ffdf6e4
#
_entry.id   1a7b99872fd085916d6513a90ffdf6e4
#
_cell.length_a   1.000
_cell.length_b   1.000
_cell.length_c   1.000
_cell.angle_alpha   90.00
_cell.angle_beta   90.00
_cell.angle_gamma   90.00
#
_symmetry.space_group_name_H-M   'P 1'
#
loop_
_entity.id
_entity.type
_entity.pdbx_description
1 polymer ?
#
loop_
_entity_poly.entity_id
_entity_poly.type
_entity_poly.pdbx_seq_one_letter_code
_entity_poly.pdbx_strand_id
1 'polypeptide(L)' 'MYFTDRGIEELADRRGDEEVTLAWLADQLRTFVDAHPADEGVIERLATWLARLDDGEIDESEA' A
#
# COMPACT_ATOMS: atom_id res chain seq x y z
N MET A 1 -14.51 15.28 8.06
CA MET A 1 -14.01 15.00 8.14
C MET A 1 -13.11 14.80 7.93
N TYR A 2 -12.61 14.71 7.94
CA TYR A 2 -11.72 14.58 7.69
C TYR A 2 -11.03 13.66 7.89
N PHE A 3 -10.59 13.07 7.36
CA PHE A 3 -9.91 12.17 7.54
C PHE A 3 -8.74 12.46 7.41
N THR A 4 -7.93 11.70 7.61
CA THR A 4 -6.71 12.17 7.68
C THR A 4 -5.79 11.32 7.01
N ASP A 5 -4.76 11.81 6.42
CA ASP A 5 -3.70 11.07 5.78
C ASP A 5 -2.53 11.02 6.71
N ARG A 6 -2.71 11.13 8.03
CA ARG A 6 -1.62 11.16 8.92
C ARG A 6 -0.66 10.04 8.75
N GLY A 7 -1.11 8.80 8.58
CA GLY A 7 -0.20 7.69 8.39
C GLY A 7 0.56 7.79 7.11
N ILE A 8 -0.10 8.21 6.06
CA ILE A 8 0.55 8.35 4.77
C ILE A 8 1.57 9.48 4.84
N GLU A 9 1.23 10.57 5.49
CA GLU A 9 2.15 11.69 5.63
C GLU A 9 3.35 11.30 6.47
N GLU A 10 3.12 10.54 7.51
CA GLU A 10 4.23 10.13 8.34
C GLU A 10 5.18 9.24 7.56
N LEU A 11 4.64 8.35 6.74
CA LEU A 11 5.48 7.49 5.92
C LEU A 11 6.32 8.35 4.98
N ALA A 12 5.70 9.32 4.31
CA ALA A 12 6.44 10.16 3.39
C ALA A 12 7.49 11.00 4.10
N ASP A 13 7.18 11.49 5.29
CA ASP A 13 8.14 12.29 6.03
C ASP A 13 9.31 11.49 6.53
N ARG A 14 9.06 10.29 7.00
CA ARG A 14 10.11 9.52 7.62
C ARG A 14 10.92 8.71 6.63
N ARG A 15 10.29 8.28 5.55
CA ARG A 15 10.97 7.39 4.64
C ARG A 15 10.83 7.80 3.19
N GLY A 16 10.48 9.04 2.96
CA GLY A 16 10.22 9.49 1.60
C GLY A 16 11.39 9.37 0.65
N ASP A 17 12.60 9.42 1.18
CA ASP A 17 13.77 9.31 0.34
C ASP A 17 14.32 7.90 0.25
N GLU A 18 13.70 6.96 0.96
CA GLU A 18 14.21 5.61 0.97
C GLU A 18 13.80 4.87 -0.26
N GLU A 19 14.66 4.05 -0.77
CA GLU A 19 14.34 3.22 -1.92
C GLU A 19 14.33 1.78 -1.47
N VAL A 20 13.26 1.09 -1.75
CA VAL A 20 13.16 -0.30 -1.37
C VAL A 20 12.61 -1.07 -2.55
N THR A 21 12.82 -2.38 -2.55
CA THR A 21 12.24 -3.18 -3.60
C THR A 21 10.80 -3.46 -3.26
N LEU A 22 10.03 -3.73 -4.28
CA LEU A 22 8.64 -4.11 -4.04
C LEU A 22 8.55 -5.47 -3.35
N ALA A 23 9.56 -6.31 -3.54
CA ALA A 23 9.59 -7.57 -2.81
C ALA A 23 9.72 -7.32 -1.31
N TRP A 24 10.53 -6.35 -0.94
CA TRP A 24 10.66 -5.98 0.46
C TRP A 24 9.30 -5.49 0.98
N LEU A 25 8.65 -4.64 0.20
CA LEU A 25 7.38 -4.10 0.62
C LEU A 25 6.34 -5.21 0.76
N ALA A 26 6.32 -6.15 -0.18
CA ALA A 26 5.38 -7.25 -0.11
C ALA A 26 5.56 -8.03 1.18
N ASP A 27 6.81 -8.22 1.60
CA ASP A 27 7.07 -8.91 2.85
C ASP A 27 6.55 -8.12 4.03
N GLN A 28 6.66 -6.80 3.98
CA GLN A 28 6.15 -5.98 5.07
C GLN A 28 4.63 -6.05 5.12
N LEU A 29 3.99 -6.05 3.97
CA LEU A 29 2.53 -6.15 3.95
C LEU A 29 2.08 -7.48 4.51
N ARG A 30 2.80 -8.56 4.18
CA ARG A 30 2.47 -9.87 4.69
C ARG A 30 2.62 -9.91 6.20
N THR A 31 3.68 -9.32 6.71
CA THR A 31 3.90 -9.26 8.14
C THR A 31 2.78 -8.48 8.82
N PHE A 32 2.36 -7.39 8.19
CA PHE A 32 1.29 -6.59 8.75
C PHE A 32 -0.01 -7.38 8.82
N VAL A 33 -0.33 -8.10 7.75
CA VAL A 33 -1.55 -8.89 7.71
C VAL A 33 -1.53 -9.97 8.78
N ASP A 34 -0.37 -10.57 8.99
CA ASP A 34 -0.26 -11.60 10.00
C ASP A 34 -0.58 -11.03 11.38
N ALA A 35 -0.22 -9.80 11.62
CA ALA A 35 -0.48 -9.17 12.90
C ALA A 35 -1.88 -8.55 12.95
N HIS A 36 -2.48 -8.29 11.78
CA HIS A 36 -3.77 -7.63 11.72
C HIS A 36 -4.65 -8.31 10.70
N PRO A 37 -5.08 -9.53 10.99
CA PRO A 37 -5.82 -10.30 9.98
C PRO A 37 -7.14 -9.65 9.55
N ALA A 38 -7.69 -8.80 10.36
CA ALA A 38 -8.93 -8.14 9.99
C ALA A 38 -8.74 -7.20 8.80
N ASP A 39 -7.51 -6.79 8.55
CA ASP A 39 -7.22 -5.86 7.47
C ASP A 39 -6.75 -6.55 6.20
N GLU A 40 -6.79 -7.87 6.19
CA GLU A 40 -6.28 -8.62 5.06
C GLU A 40 -6.90 -8.18 3.74
N GLY A 41 -8.22 -8.01 3.70
CA GLY A 41 -8.88 -7.65 2.45
C GLY A 41 -8.39 -6.32 1.89
N VAL A 42 -8.23 -5.34 2.75
CA VAL A 42 -7.78 -4.03 2.32
C VAL A 42 -6.34 -4.10 1.83
N ILE A 43 -5.50 -4.83 2.56
CA ILE A 43 -4.10 -4.93 2.18
C ILE A 43 -3.95 -5.68 0.87
N GLU A 44 -4.76 -6.72 0.65
CA GLU A 44 -4.69 -7.44 -0.61
C GLU A 44 -5.10 -6.55 -1.77
N ARG A 45 -6.08 -5.69 -1.57
CA ARG A 45 -6.48 -4.79 -2.63
C ARG A 45 -5.40 -3.76 -2.91
N LEU A 46 -4.74 -3.27 -1.87
CA LEU A 46 -3.66 -2.33 -2.07
C LEU A 46 -2.52 -2.99 -2.81
N ALA A 47 -2.17 -4.20 -2.44
CA ALA A 47 -1.08 -4.90 -3.08
C ALA A 47 -1.37 -5.14 -4.57
N THR A 48 -2.59 -5.53 -4.88
CA THR A 48 -2.96 -5.76 -6.26
C THR A 48 -2.92 -4.46 -7.05
N TRP A 49 -3.41 -3.39 -6.45
CA TRP A 49 -3.40 -2.10 -7.10
C TRP A 49 -1.96 -1.67 -7.41
N LEU A 50 -1.06 -1.85 -6.44
CA LEU A 50 0.33 -1.50 -6.67
C LEU A 50 0.95 -2.36 -7.75
N ALA A 51 0.60 -3.63 -7.78
CA ALA A 51 1.17 -4.54 -8.75
C ALA A 51 0.79 -4.16 -10.16
N ARG A 52 -0.33 -3.47 -10.33
CA ARG A 52 -0.80 -3.13 -11.66
C ARG A 52 -0.64 -1.68 -12.02
N LEU A 53 0.05 -0.93 -11.18
CA LEU A 53 0.16 0.48 -11.43
C LEU A 53 0.74 0.84 -12.77
N ASP A 54 1.70 0.09 -13.22
CA ASP A 54 2.37 0.41 -14.44
C ASP A 54 1.76 -0.22 -15.65
N ASP A 55 0.70 -0.95 -15.51
CA ASP A 55 0.13 -1.66 -16.62
C ASP A 55 -0.76 -0.79 -17.45
N GLY A 56 -1.03 0.36 -17.04
CA GLY A 56 -1.90 1.21 -17.79
C GLY A 56 -3.31 0.81 -17.75
N GLU A 57 -3.66 -0.28 -17.15
CA GLU A 57 -4.94 -0.69 -17.09
C GLU A 57 -5.61 -0.23 -15.92
N ILE A 58 -4.99 0.53 -15.22
CA ILE A 58 -5.55 0.95 -14.12
C ILE A 58 -6.70 1.70 -14.34
N ASP A 59 -7.16 1.93 -14.61
CA ASP A 59 -8.18 2.53 -14.84
C ASP A 59 -9.15 2.59 -14.09
N GLU A 60 -9.15 2.71 -13.92
CA GLU A 60 -9.78 2.76 -13.43
C GLU A 60 -10.77 2.79 -13.43
N SER A 61 -10.96 2.79 -13.79
CA SER A 61 -11.91 2.75 -13.98
C SER A 61 -12.70 2.49 -13.21
N GLU A 62 -12.43 2.30 -12.77
CA GLU A 62 -12.99 1.96 -12.12
C GLU A 62 -13.59 2.45 -11.59
N ALA A 63 -13.57 2.95 -11.63
CA ALA A 63 -14.01 3.39 -11.17
C ALA A 63 -14.54 3.46 -10.79
#